data_ba8956d5ed177c87b003127ed276f924
#
_entry.id   ba8956d5ed177c87b003127ed276f924
#
_cell.length_a   1.000
_cell.length_b   1.000
_cell.length_c   1.000
_cell.angle_alpha   90.00
_cell.angle_beta   90.00
_cell.angle_gamma   90.00
#
_symmetry.space_group_name_H-M   'P 1'
#
loop_
_entity.id
_entity.type
_entity.pdbx_description
1 polymer ?
#
loop_
_entity_poly.entity_id
_entity_poly.type
_entity_poly.pdbx_seq_one_letter_code
_entity_poly.pdbx_strand_id
1 'polypeptide(L)'
;MPPSLASVRQAIAGLAPYVPGLSIEEIRQKYGLANVIKMASNENPLGASPVVQELIRRHAGDVFRYPRGGNPRLVKNLAYHHQVRPEQIVVGNGSDEVIDMLMRMTCEPGIHNIVCFEPCFGIYPVQARINGIEARRWPLNPDFSFDFDALLDLVDKDTRLLFITTPDNPSGYCPPVGELQLVAKKVAESSPECLVLIDEAYMDFADDEARHSLLAHRPLPDNVAIMRTFSKSYGLAGLRIGYAILPEALAEAFWRARLPFSVNILAEEAALAALGDKHFHTATVEHVRQNREPLKLALEKLGCRVWPSQANFLLFLPPAGTDAGECDQFLLEQGIIIRRLNSYKLPHHLRVTIGNKDENAAFIKAMVLLSAKAKAKS
;
A
#
# COMPACT_ATOMS: atom_id res chain seq x y z
N MET A 1 -21.93 7.36 33.45
CA MET A 1 -21.14 7.12 32.22
C MET A 1 -21.12 8.42 31.44
N PRO A 2 -19.99 8.88 30.90
CA PRO A 2 -20.00 10.06 30.07
C PRO A 2 -20.89 9.81 28.86
N PRO A 3 -21.73 10.79 28.47
CA PRO A 3 -22.68 10.63 27.34
C PRO A 3 -22.01 10.35 26.00
N SER A 4 -20.70 10.48 25.93
CA SER A 4 -19.89 10.39 24.71
C SER A 4 -19.82 9.02 24.02
N LEU A 5 -19.91 7.92 24.76
CA LEU A 5 -19.79 6.56 24.15
C LEU A 5 -21.15 5.98 23.72
N ALA A 6 -22.27 6.43 24.34
CA ALA A 6 -23.59 5.94 23.98
C ALA A 6 -24.08 6.42 22.60
N SER A 7 -23.49 7.50 22.05
CA SER A 7 -23.81 8.05 20.74
C SER A 7 -22.90 7.54 19.61
N VAL A 8 -21.85 6.78 19.93
CA VAL A 8 -20.93 6.20 18.94
C VAL A 8 -21.49 4.88 18.42
N ARG A 9 -21.51 4.70 17.10
CA ARG A 9 -21.93 3.44 16.47
C ARG A 9 -21.15 2.26 17.07
N GLN A 10 -21.83 1.16 17.39
CA GLN A 10 -21.22 -0.03 18.01
C GLN A 10 -20.06 -0.59 17.17
N ALA A 11 -20.16 -0.55 15.83
CA ALA A 11 -19.11 -0.95 14.92
C ALA A 11 -17.79 -0.19 15.13
N ILE A 12 -17.88 1.09 15.54
CA ILE A 12 -16.74 1.98 15.76
C ILE A 12 -16.24 1.90 17.20
N ALA A 13 -17.15 1.81 18.18
CA ALA A 13 -16.80 1.79 19.61
C ALA A 13 -15.84 0.65 19.99
N GLY A 14 -15.86 -0.45 19.24
CA GLY A 14 -14.96 -1.61 19.44
C GLY A 14 -13.74 -1.63 18.50
N LEU A 15 -13.45 -0.56 17.75
CA LEU A 15 -12.24 -0.47 16.93
C LEU A 15 -11.05 -0.04 17.80
N ALA A 16 -9.94 -0.75 17.66
CA ALA A 16 -8.66 -0.25 18.14
C ALA A 16 -8.18 0.88 17.22
N PRO A 17 -7.63 1.97 17.76
CA PRO A 17 -7.00 3.00 16.95
C PRO A 17 -5.90 2.39 16.06
N TYR A 18 -5.77 2.90 14.85
CA TYR A 18 -4.64 2.55 14.01
C TYR A 18 -3.34 2.92 14.72
N VAL A 19 -2.45 1.94 14.89
CA VAL A 19 -1.12 2.18 15.46
C VAL A 19 -0.16 2.51 14.32
N PRO A 20 0.20 3.79 14.13
CA PRO A 20 1.18 4.18 13.12
C PRO A 20 2.54 3.54 13.44
N GLY A 21 3.39 3.44 12.44
CA GLY A 21 4.81 3.13 12.68
C GLY A 21 5.44 4.22 13.56
N LEU A 22 6.43 3.84 14.35
CA LEU A 22 7.18 4.78 15.20
C LEU A 22 7.76 5.92 14.35
N SER A 23 7.72 7.13 14.89
CA SER A 23 8.31 8.30 14.24
C SER A 23 9.82 8.39 14.52
N ILE A 24 10.54 9.04 13.63
CA ILE A 24 11.97 9.31 13.79
C ILE A 24 12.22 10.10 15.10
N GLU A 25 11.36 11.08 15.37
CA GLU A 25 11.51 11.96 16.53
C GLU A 25 11.31 11.22 17.85
N GLU A 26 10.28 10.36 17.94
CA GLU A 26 10.04 9.53 19.14
C GLU A 26 11.25 8.63 19.46
N ILE A 27 11.84 8.00 18.44
CA ILE A 27 12.99 7.11 18.63
C ILE A 27 14.25 7.91 18.99
N ARG A 28 14.47 9.06 18.33
CA ARG A 28 15.56 9.96 18.65
C ARG A 28 15.53 10.39 20.12
N GLN A 29 14.38 10.81 20.61
CA GLN A 29 14.21 11.23 22.00
C GLN A 29 14.33 10.07 22.98
N LYS A 30 13.69 8.93 22.70
CA LYS A 30 13.67 7.77 23.58
C LYS A 30 15.04 7.17 23.84
N TYR A 31 15.89 7.11 22.81
CA TYR A 31 17.22 6.48 22.88
C TYR A 31 18.39 7.45 22.87
N GLY A 32 18.14 8.76 22.83
CA GLY A 32 19.19 9.80 22.82
C GLY A 32 20.07 9.75 21.56
N LEU A 33 19.51 9.38 20.41
CA LEU A 33 20.25 9.15 19.17
C LEU A 33 20.34 10.41 18.31
N ALA A 34 21.49 10.67 17.72
CA ALA A 34 21.67 11.78 16.77
C ALA A 34 21.00 11.47 15.41
N ASN A 35 21.13 10.23 14.95
CA ASN A 35 20.60 9.79 13.66
C ASN A 35 19.66 8.60 13.83
N VAL A 36 18.51 8.64 13.14
CA VAL A 36 17.53 7.58 13.10
C VAL A 36 17.14 7.32 11.64
N ILE A 37 17.17 6.06 11.24
CA ILE A 37 16.82 5.56 9.90
C ILE A 37 15.44 4.91 9.98
N LYS A 38 14.52 5.31 9.09
CA LYS A 38 13.16 4.75 9.04
C LYS A 38 12.95 3.92 7.79
N MET A 39 12.93 2.60 7.95
CA MET A 39 12.69 1.60 6.91
C MET A 39 11.39 0.81 7.16
N ALA A 40 10.35 1.46 7.70
CA ALA A 40 9.14 0.81 8.21
C ALA A 40 7.89 1.00 7.34
N SER A 41 7.81 2.10 6.58
CA SER A 41 6.54 2.56 5.96
C SER A 41 6.52 2.47 4.44
N ASN A 42 7.48 1.80 3.84
CA ASN A 42 7.59 1.63 2.38
C ASN A 42 7.64 2.99 1.65
N GLU A 43 8.29 3.98 2.29
CA GLU A 43 8.53 5.30 1.73
C GLU A 43 9.62 5.24 0.65
N ASN A 44 9.71 6.25 -0.21
CA ASN A 44 10.73 6.31 -1.24
C ASN A 44 12.10 6.65 -0.61
N PRO A 45 13.14 5.80 -0.76
CA PRO A 45 14.44 6.04 -0.15
C PRO A 45 15.20 7.23 -0.77
N LEU A 46 14.83 7.65 -1.99
CA LEU A 46 15.41 8.82 -2.65
C LEU A 46 14.63 10.12 -2.36
N GLY A 47 13.53 10.02 -1.56
CA GLY A 47 12.67 11.16 -1.23
C GLY A 47 11.74 11.56 -2.37
N ALA A 48 11.38 12.84 -2.42
CA ALA A 48 10.62 13.43 -3.52
C ALA A 48 11.56 14.04 -4.56
N SER A 49 11.14 14.01 -5.83
CA SER A 49 11.88 14.63 -6.94
C SER A 49 12.27 16.08 -6.64
N PRO A 50 13.50 16.52 -6.99
CA PRO A 50 13.90 17.93 -6.89
C PRO A 50 12.93 18.87 -7.63
N VAL A 51 12.36 18.45 -8.76
CA VAL A 51 11.35 19.22 -9.50
C VAL A 51 10.10 19.44 -8.65
N VAL A 52 9.63 18.40 -7.97
CA VAL A 52 8.49 18.49 -7.04
C VAL A 52 8.82 19.39 -5.85
N GLN A 53 10.00 19.26 -5.25
CA GLN A 53 10.42 20.08 -4.12
C GLN A 53 10.44 21.57 -4.48
N GLU A 54 10.96 21.91 -5.66
CA GLU A 54 10.98 23.28 -6.14
C GLU A 54 9.58 23.81 -6.43
N LEU A 55 8.72 22.97 -7.04
CA LEU A 55 7.33 23.33 -7.29
C LEU A 55 6.58 23.64 -5.98
N ILE A 56 6.73 22.81 -4.95
CA ILE A 56 6.11 23.04 -3.64
C ILE A 56 6.56 24.38 -3.05
N ARG A 57 7.87 24.71 -3.15
CA ARG A 57 8.37 26.03 -2.67
C ARG A 57 7.71 27.20 -3.39
N ARG A 58 7.52 27.10 -4.70
CA ARG A 58 6.88 28.15 -5.52
C ARG A 58 5.40 28.32 -5.20
N HIS A 59 4.70 27.22 -4.94
CA HIS A 59 3.26 27.21 -4.68
C HIS A 59 2.90 27.23 -3.19
N ALA A 60 3.88 27.34 -2.29
CA ALA A 60 3.60 27.42 -0.84
C ALA A 60 2.68 28.59 -0.47
N GLY A 61 2.73 29.68 -1.23
CA GLY A 61 1.85 30.84 -1.05
C GLY A 61 0.39 30.63 -1.50
N ASP A 62 0.08 29.54 -2.25
CA ASP A 62 -1.25 29.30 -2.81
C ASP A 62 -2.17 28.52 -1.87
N VAL A 63 -1.66 28.07 -0.72
CA VAL A 63 -2.39 27.19 0.22
C VAL A 63 -3.66 27.81 0.80
N PHE A 64 -3.87 29.12 0.67
CA PHE A 64 -5.07 29.80 1.11
C PHE A 64 -6.27 29.62 0.14
N ARG A 65 -6.05 29.02 -1.03
CA ARG A 65 -7.07 28.80 -2.04
C ARG A 65 -7.56 27.36 -2.06
N TYR A 66 -8.81 27.17 -2.44
CA TYR A 66 -9.31 25.85 -2.78
C TYR A 66 -8.71 25.36 -4.10
N PRO A 67 -8.43 24.04 -4.21
CA PRO A 67 -8.05 23.44 -5.48
C PRO A 67 -9.20 23.51 -6.49
N ARG A 68 -8.88 23.29 -7.76
CA ARG A 68 -9.92 23.16 -8.79
C ARG A 68 -10.71 21.86 -8.57
N GLY A 69 -12.04 21.98 -8.47
CA GLY A 69 -12.91 20.81 -8.29
C GLY A 69 -12.69 19.74 -9.36
N GLY A 70 -12.61 18.47 -8.93
CA GLY A 70 -12.41 17.33 -9.82
C GLY A 70 -10.98 17.10 -10.32
N ASN A 71 -10.03 17.99 -10.01
CA ASN A 71 -8.62 17.88 -10.42
C ASN A 71 -8.42 17.58 -11.93
N PRO A 72 -9.07 18.32 -12.84
CA PRO A 72 -9.19 17.91 -14.26
C PRO A 72 -7.85 17.86 -15.01
N ARG A 73 -6.85 18.65 -14.58
CA ARG A 73 -5.51 18.59 -15.16
C ARG A 73 -4.86 17.24 -14.84
N LEU A 74 -4.92 16.82 -13.59
CA LEU A 74 -4.36 15.55 -13.15
C LEU A 74 -5.10 14.36 -13.78
N VAL A 75 -6.43 14.38 -13.79
CA VAL A 75 -7.26 13.36 -14.47
C VAL A 75 -6.84 13.19 -15.92
N LYS A 76 -6.71 14.29 -16.67
CA LYS A 76 -6.28 14.25 -18.09
C LYS A 76 -4.87 13.68 -18.25
N ASN A 77 -3.92 14.05 -17.38
CA ASN A 77 -2.55 13.55 -17.45
C ASN A 77 -2.45 12.07 -17.08
N LEU A 78 -3.20 11.61 -16.08
CA LEU A 78 -3.29 10.19 -15.72
C LEU A 78 -3.93 9.36 -16.84
N ALA A 79 -5.00 9.85 -17.44
CA ALA A 79 -5.65 9.21 -18.59
C ALA A 79 -4.68 9.04 -19.77
N TYR A 80 -3.91 10.09 -20.08
CA TYR A 80 -2.87 10.03 -21.09
C TYR A 80 -1.75 9.05 -20.73
N HIS A 81 -1.27 9.10 -19.47
CA HIS A 81 -0.20 8.23 -18.97
C HIS A 81 -0.57 6.74 -19.07
N HIS A 82 -1.80 6.40 -18.68
CA HIS A 82 -2.30 5.03 -18.71
C HIS A 82 -3.01 4.65 -20.01
N GLN A 83 -3.15 5.58 -20.97
CA GLN A 83 -3.86 5.39 -22.24
C GLN A 83 -5.29 4.86 -22.03
N VAL A 84 -6.01 5.46 -21.08
CA VAL A 84 -7.43 5.20 -20.78
C VAL A 84 -8.23 6.49 -20.97
N ARG A 85 -9.57 6.40 -20.94
CA ARG A 85 -10.42 7.59 -21.05
C ARG A 85 -10.42 8.40 -19.74
N PRO A 86 -10.44 9.75 -19.80
CA PRO A 86 -10.50 10.59 -18.60
C PRO A 86 -11.69 10.26 -17.68
N GLU A 87 -12.80 9.82 -18.27
CA GLU A 87 -14.03 9.42 -17.58
C GLU A 87 -13.86 8.19 -16.68
N GLN A 88 -12.78 7.43 -16.88
CA GLN A 88 -12.44 6.26 -16.06
C GLN A 88 -11.55 6.63 -14.85
N ILE A 89 -10.98 7.83 -14.80
CA ILE A 89 -10.03 8.24 -13.76
C ILE A 89 -10.76 8.91 -12.61
N VAL A 90 -10.49 8.43 -11.40
CA VAL A 90 -10.84 9.12 -10.16
C VAL A 90 -9.58 9.39 -9.34
N VAL A 91 -9.57 10.52 -8.63
CA VAL A 91 -8.45 10.94 -7.79
C VAL A 91 -8.94 11.14 -6.37
N GLY A 92 -8.19 10.66 -5.38
CA GLY A 92 -8.53 10.75 -3.97
C GLY A 92 -7.40 11.28 -3.09
N ASN A 93 -7.73 11.65 -1.87
CA ASN A 93 -6.78 12.03 -0.82
C ASN A 93 -6.05 10.78 -0.28
N GLY A 94 -5.12 10.27 -1.09
CA GLY A 94 -4.58 8.92 -1.00
C GLY A 94 -5.52 7.87 -1.59
N SER A 95 -4.99 6.69 -1.85
CA SER A 95 -5.81 5.54 -2.26
C SER A 95 -6.81 5.11 -1.17
N ASP A 96 -6.55 5.45 0.08
CA ASP A 96 -7.45 5.15 1.21
C ASP A 96 -8.83 5.81 1.04
N GLU A 97 -8.90 7.05 0.52
CA GLU A 97 -10.19 7.71 0.22
C GLU A 97 -10.92 6.97 -0.91
N VAL A 98 -10.20 6.46 -1.91
CA VAL A 98 -10.83 5.69 -2.99
C VAL A 98 -11.45 4.40 -2.45
N ILE A 99 -10.76 3.69 -1.55
CA ILE A 99 -11.26 2.48 -0.89
C ILE A 99 -12.53 2.78 -0.09
N ASP A 100 -12.49 3.81 0.78
CA ASP A 100 -13.67 4.21 1.59
C ASP A 100 -14.85 4.58 0.71
N MET A 101 -14.61 5.39 -0.31
CA MET A 101 -15.65 5.83 -1.25
C MET A 101 -16.27 4.66 -2.01
N LEU A 102 -15.47 3.72 -2.52
CA LEU A 102 -15.99 2.54 -3.21
C LEU A 102 -16.88 1.69 -2.28
N MET A 103 -16.45 1.43 -1.05
CA MET A 103 -17.29 0.71 -0.08
C MET A 103 -18.62 1.42 0.20
N ARG A 104 -18.58 2.73 0.40
CA ARG A 104 -19.78 3.53 0.67
C ARG A 104 -20.74 3.65 -0.51
N MET A 105 -20.21 3.54 -1.73
CA MET A 105 -20.99 3.66 -2.96
C MET A 105 -21.62 2.34 -3.42
N THR A 106 -20.94 1.22 -3.14
CA THR A 106 -21.32 -0.08 -3.69
C THR A 106 -21.94 -1.04 -2.67
N CYS A 107 -21.72 -0.79 -1.37
CA CYS A 107 -22.15 -1.70 -0.33
C CYS A 107 -23.24 -1.09 0.57
N GLU A 108 -24.36 -1.80 0.71
CA GLU A 108 -25.39 -1.50 1.72
C GLU A 108 -25.00 -2.19 3.05
N PRO A 109 -24.96 -1.42 4.18
CA PRO A 109 -24.61 -1.99 5.49
C PRO A 109 -25.53 -3.13 5.92
N GLY A 110 -24.95 -4.21 6.43
CA GLY A 110 -25.68 -5.37 6.91
C GLY A 110 -26.28 -6.28 5.84
N ILE A 111 -26.11 -5.93 4.55
CA ILE A 111 -26.58 -6.71 3.42
C ILE A 111 -25.38 -7.25 2.64
N HIS A 112 -24.48 -6.35 2.21
CA HIS A 112 -23.38 -6.68 1.32
C HIS A 112 -22.10 -7.02 2.09
N ASN A 113 -21.21 -7.71 1.41
CA ASN A 113 -19.90 -8.08 1.92
C ASN A 113 -18.78 -7.70 0.96
N ILE A 114 -17.56 -7.72 1.51
CA ILE A 114 -16.32 -7.66 0.74
C ILE A 114 -15.52 -8.94 0.97
N VAL A 115 -14.69 -9.30 -0.01
CA VAL A 115 -13.78 -10.44 0.07
C VAL A 115 -12.35 -9.98 -0.10
N CYS A 116 -11.41 -10.51 0.69
CA CYS A 116 -9.97 -10.26 0.55
C CYS A 116 -9.15 -11.40 1.15
N PHE A 117 -7.85 -11.41 0.89
CA PHE A 117 -6.93 -12.29 1.60
C PHE A 117 -6.65 -11.82 3.04
N GLU A 118 -6.10 -12.72 3.89
CA GLU A 118 -5.58 -12.40 5.22
C GLU A 118 -4.21 -13.08 5.41
N PRO A 119 -3.14 -12.37 5.82
CA PRO A 119 -3.09 -10.93 6.05
C PRO A 119 -3.23 -10.11 4.76
N CYS A 120 -3.72 -8.88 4.91
CA CYS A 120 -3.84 -7.91 3.83
C CYS A 120 -3.56 -6.49 4.34
N PHE A 121 -3.63 -5.51 3.46
CA PHE A 121 -3.62 -4.12 3.88
C PHE A 121 -4.81 -3.85 4.82
N GLY A 122 -4.50 -3.54 6.09
CA GLY A 122 -5.49 -3.49 7.17
C GLY A 122 -6.64 -2.50 6.98
N ILE A 123 -6.54 -1.60 6.00
CA ILE A 123 -7.58 -0.63 5.66
C ILE A 123 -8.85 -1.32 5.13
N TYR A 124 -8.76 -2.40 4.38
CA TYR A 124 -9.95 -3.07 3.83
C TYR A 124 -10.91 -3.54 4.92
N PRO A 125 -10.52 -4.42 5.86
CA PRO A 125 -11.42 -4.88 6.91
C PRO A 125 -11.79 -3.77 7.90
N VAL A 126 -10.94 -2.77 8.12
CA VAL A 126 -11.24 -1.63 9.00
C VAL A 126 -12.32 -0.77 8.38
N GLN A 127 -12.21 -0.39 7.12
CA GLN A 127 -13.22 0.41 6.42
C GLN A 127 -14.53 -0.36 6.23
N ALA A 128 -14.47 -1.66 5.93
CA ALA A 128 -15.67 -2.49 5.89
C ALA A 128 -16.41 -2.44 7.24
N ARG A 129 -15.71 -2.63 8.37
CA ARG A 129 -16.30 -2.55 9.69
C ARG A 129 -16.87 -1.15 10.01
N ILE A 130 -16.15 -0.06 9.68
CA ILE A 130 -16.63 1.31 9.85
C ILE A 130 -17.95 1.53 9.11
N ASN A 131 -18.06 0.98 7.90
CA ASN A 131 -19.24 1.09 7.06
C ASN A 131 -20.34 0.07 7.39
N GLY A 132 -20.12 -0.84 8.34
CA GLY A 132 -21.11 -1.89 8.73
C GLY A 132 -21.22 -3.01 7.69
N ILE A 133 -20.15 -3.26 6.95
CA ILE A 133 -20.04 -4.26 5.89
C ILE A 133 -19.28 -5.47 6.42
N GLU A 134 -19.73 -6.67 6.09
CA GLU A 134 -18.99 -7.91 6.40
C GLU A 134 -17.71 -7.97 5.56
N ALA A 135 -16.58 -8.33 6.19
CA ALA A 135 -15.33 -8.62 5.50
C ALA A 135 -15.02 -10.13 5.60
N ARG A 136 -15.18 -10.84 4.52
CA ARG A 136 -14.82 -12.26 4.39
C ARG A 136 -13.38 -12.37 3.97
N ARG A 137 -12.63 -13.24 4.64
CA ARG A 137 -11.18 -13.30 4.47
C ARG A 137 -10.70 -14.71 4.31
N TRP A 138 -9.86 -14.95 3.30
CA TRP A 138 -9.18 -16.22 3.09
C TRP A 138 -7.69 -16.11 3.45
N PRO A 139 -7.13 -17.07 4.20
CA PRO A 139 -5.70 -17.02 4.55
C PRO A 139 -4.81 -17.17 3.32
N LEU A 140 -3.70 -16.43 3.30
CA LEU A 140 -2.62 -16.69 2.34
C LEU A 140 -2.00 -18.07 2.59
N ASN A 141 -1.47 -18.68 1.53
CA ASN A 141 -0.69 -19.91 1.66
C ASN A 141 0.53 -19.69 2.58
N PRO A 142 1.15 -20.75 3.15
CA PRO A 142 2.34 -20.62 4.01
C PRO A 142 3.56 -19.98 3.36
N ASP A 143 3.61 -19.95 2.02
CA ASP A 143 4.62 -19.24 1.23
C ASP A 143 4.17 -17.84 0.79
N PHE A 144 3.00 -17.40 1.26
CA PHE A 144 2.30 -16.15 0.92
C PHE A 144 1.79 -16.08 -0.53
N SER A 145 1.76 -17.17 -1.28
CA SER A 145 1.04 -17.22 -2.56
C SER A 145 -0.47 -17.17 -2.36
N PHE A 146 -1.19 -16.81 -3.41
CA PHE A 146 -2.64 -16.67 -3.41
C PHE A 146 -3.33 -17.98 -3.82
N ASP A 147 -4.29 -18.46 -3.03
CA ASP A 147 -5.23 -19.47 -3.41
C ASP A 147 -6.52 -18.80 -3.93
N PHE A 148 -6.54 -18.50 -5.22
CA PHE A 148 -7.66 -17.80 -5.83
C PHE A 148 -8.93 -18.65 -5.90
N ASP A 149 -8.84 -19.96 -6.04
CA ASP A 149 -10.03 -20.81 -6.08
C ASP A 149 -10.74 -20.79 -4.72
N ALA A 150 -10.01 -20.97 -3.63
CA ALA A 150 -10.56 -20.89 -2.29
C ALA A 150 -11.04 -19.47 -1.91
N LEU A 151 -10.38 -18.41 -2.40
CA LEU A 151 -10.86 -17.04 -2.22
C LEU A 151 -12.20 -16.83 -2.93
N LEU A 152 -12.35 -17.34 -4.14
CA LEU A 152 -13.57 -17.22 -4.95
C LEU A 152 -14.77 -17.98 -4.36
N ASP A 153 -14.54 -19.03 -3.58
CA ASP A 153 -15.61 -19.73 -2.83
C ASP A 153 -16.29 -18.84 -1.78
N LEU A 154 -15.64 -17.72 -1.37
CA LEU A 154 -16.23 -16.73 -0.47
C LEU A 154 -17.10 -15.68 -1.19
N VAL A 155 -17.02 -15.62 -2.52
CA VAL A 155 -17.76 -14.65 -3.34
C VAL A 155 -19.16 -15.19 -3.58
N ASP A 156 -20.17 -14.39 -3.28
CA ASP A 156 -21.58 -14.71 -3.51
C ASP A 156 -22.33 -13.52 -4.16
N LYS A 157 -23.64 -13.66 -4.34
CA LYS A 157 -24.51 -12.62 -4.92
C LYS A 157 -24.54 -11.30 -4.15
N ASP A 158 -24.18 -11.32 -2.87
CA ASP A 158 -24.15 -10.15 -1.97
C ASP A 158 -22.73 -9.56 -1.85
N THR A 159 -21.73 -10.15 -2.52
CA THR A 159 -20.37 -9.60 -2.60
C THR A 159 -20.33 -8.43 -3.59
N ARG A 160 -19.83 -7.28 -3.15
CA ARG A 160 -19.70 -6.07 -3.99
C ARG A 160 -18.26 -5.72 -4.33
N LEU A 161 -17.30 -6.07 -3.47
CA LEU A 161 -15.89 -5.76 -3.69
C LEU A 161 -15.03 -6.99 -3.36
N LEU A 162 -14.19 -7.36 -4.30
CA LEU A 162 -13.10 -8.31 -4.12
C LEU A 162 -11.77 -7.56 -4.20
N PHE A 163 -11.01 -7.49 -3.07
CA PHE A 163 -9.73 -6.79 -3.01
C PHE A 163 -8.56 -7.75 -3.24
N ILE A 164 -7.70 -7.39 -4.18
CA ILE A 164 -6.45 -8.09 -4.47
C ILE A 164 -5.32 -7.06 -4.47
N THR A 165 -4.38 -7.17 -3.52
CA THR A 165 -3.19 -6.30 -3.49
C THR A 165 -2.06 -7.00 -4.25
N THR A 166 -1.53 -6.36 -5.28
CA THR A 166 -0.46 -6.94 -6.10
C THR A 166 0.52 -5.85 -6.61
N PRO A 167 1.81 -5.91 -6.26
CA PRO A 167 2.45 -6.81 -5.29
C PRO A 167 1.83 -6.72 -3.89
N ASP A 168 1.67 -7.88 -3.23
CA ASP A 168 1.01 -7.99 -1.92
C ASP A 168 1.75 -7.25 -0.81
N ASN A 169 1.00 -6.75 0.13
CA ASN A 169 1.50 -6.20 1.38
C ASN A 169 0.86 -6.97 2.56
N PRO A 170 1.64 -7.82 3.28
CA PRO A 170 3.05 -7.57 3.59
C PRO A 170 4.09 -8.44 2.87
N SER A 171 3.73 -9.37 2.01
CA SER A 171 4.65 -10.38 1.50
C SER A 171 5.54 -9.93 0.33
N GLY A 172 5.02 -9.05 -0.52
CA GLY A 172 5.63 -8.70 -1.80
C GLY A 172 5.34 -9.70 -2.92
N TYR A 173 4.52 -10.73 -2.66
CA TYR A 173 4.08 -11.68 -3.68
C TYR A 173 3.33 -10.97 -4.82
N CYS A 174 3.54 -11.44 -6.04
CA CYS A 174 2.93 -10.84 -7.22
C CYS A 174 2.50 -11.96 -8.18
N PRO A 175 1.20 -12.24 -8.30
CA PRO A 175 0.70 -13.31 -9.17
C PRO A 175 0.91 -12.96 -10.65
N PRO A 176 0.99 -13.97 -11.53
CA PRO A 176 0.91 -13.76 -12.98
C PRO A 176 -0.40 -13.12 -13.39
N VAL A 177 -0.36 -12.25 -14.39
CA VAL A 177 -1.56 -11.53 -14.89
C VAL A 177 -2.68 -12.47 -15.36
N GLY A 178 -2.33 -13.65 -15.90
CA GLY A 178 -3.32 -14.64 -16.31
C GLY A 178 -4.22 -15.14 -15.17
N GLU A 179 -3.69 -15.20 -13.94
CA GLU A 179 -4.51 -15.55 -12.76
C GLU A 179 -5.51 -14.44 -12.45
N LEU A 180 -5.09 -13.15 -12.53
CA LEU A 180 -5.97 -12.01 -12.33
C LEU A 180 -7.06 -11.93 -13.42
N GLN A 181 -6.72 -12.25 -14.67
CA GLN A 181 -7.70 -12.35 -15.77
C GLN A 181 -8.74 -13.44 -15.50
N LEU A 182 -8.29 -14.60 -15.02
CA LEU A 182 -9.18 -15.70 -14.68
C LEU A 182 -10.11 -15.35 -13.51
N VAL A 183 -9.59 -14.68 -12.47
CA VAL A 183 -10.39 -14.19 -11.35
C VAL A 183 -11.46 -13.21 -11.82
N ALA A 184 -11.08 -12.19 -12.62
CA ALA A 184 -12.03 -11.22 -13.15
C ALA A 184 -13.15 -11.90 -13.96
N LYS A 185 -12.80 -12.89 -14.79
CA LYS A 185 -13.76 -13.68 -15.58
C LYS A 185 -14.71 -14.47 -14.69
N LYS A 186 -14.17 -15.27 -13.73
CA LYS A 186 -15.00 -16.10 -12.83
C LYS A 186 -15.95 -15.24 -11.99
N VAL A 187 -15.49 -14.09 -11.49
CA VAL A 187 -16.32 -13.14 -10.73
C VAL A 187 -17.44 -12.55 -11.62
N ALA A 188 -17.14 -12.17 -12.86
CA ALA A 188 -18.16 -11.65 -13.79
C ALA A 188 -19.26 -12.69 -14.08
N GLU A 189 -18.91 -13.98 -14.11
CA GLU A 189 -19.85 -15.08 -14.37
C GLU A 189 -20.70 -15.43 -13.13
N SER A 190 -20.13 -15.38 -11.91
CA SER A 190 -20.80 -15.83 -10.68
C SER A 190 -21.45 -14.69 -9.88
N SER A 191 -20.89 -13.49 -9.92
CA SER A 191 -21.35 -12.32 -9.18
C SER A 191 -21.14 -11.05 -10.01
N PRO A 192 -22.00 -10.78 -11.03
CA PRO A 192 -21.79 -9.70 -12.00
C PRO A 192 -21.78 -8.29 -11.38
N GLU A 193 -22.30 -8.13 -10.17
CA GLU A 193 -22.28 -6.86 -9.43
C GLU A 193 -21.02 -6.68 -8.55
N CYS A 194 -20.14 -7.68 -8.51
CA CYS A 194 -18.89 -7.62 -7.76
C CYS A 194 -17.78 -6.96 -8.59
N LEU A 195 -17.20 -5.89 -8.05
CA LEU A 195 -16.02 -5.23 -8.60
C LEU A 195 -14.76 -5.91 -8.06
N VAL A 196 -13.87 -6.35 -8.93
CA VAL A 196 -12.52 -6.80 -8.59
C VAL A 196 -11.60 -5.57 -8.52
N LEU A 197 -11.30 -5.12 -7.32
CA LEU A 197 -10.38 -3.99 -7.09
C LEU A 197 -8.96 -4.51 -6.89
N ILE A 198 -8.10 -4.24 -7.87
CA ILE A 198 -6.69 -4.59 -7.85
C ILE A 198 -5.89 -3.39 -7.34
N ASP A 199 -5.32 -3.53 -6.14
CA ASP A 199 -4.47 -2.51 -5.52
C ASP A 199 -3.03 -2.71 -5.99
N GLU A 200 -2.62 -1.87 -6.91
CA GLU A 200 -1.29 -1.83 -7.52
C GLU A 200 -0.37 -0.77 -6.90
N ALA A 201 -0.50 -0.50 -5.59
CA ALA A 201 0.30 0.52 -4.92
C ALA A 201 1.82 0.32 -5.03
N TYR A 202 2.28 -0.89 -5.32
CA TYR A 202 3.69 -1.26 -5.45
C TYR A 202 4.09 -1.73 -6.85
N MET A 203 3.18 -1.71 -7.81
CA MET A 203 3.38 -2.30 -9.15
C MET A 203 4.56 -1.70 -9.92
N ASP A 204 4.84 -0.41 -9.74
CA ASP A 204 5.99 0.25 -10.38
C ASP A 204 7.33 -0.45 -10.06
N PHE A 205 7.43 -1.13 -8.91
CA PHE A 205 8.64 -1.84 -8.48
C PHE A 205 8.73 -3.28 -8.99
N ALA A 206 7.67 -3.84 -9.56
CA ALA A 206 7.70 -5.19 -10.16
C ALA A 206 8.70 -5.22 -11.33
N ASP A 207 9.43 -6.34 -11.46
CA ASP A 207 10.49 -6.48 -12.47
C ASP A 207 9.95 -6.36 -13.89
N ASP A 208 8.71 -6.84 -14.10
CA ASP A 208 7.99 -6.74 -15.38
C ASP A 208 6.50 -6.48 -15.12
N GLU A 209 6.07 -5.24 -15.31
CA GLU A 209 4.68 -4.83 -15.12
C GLU A 209 3.72 -5.61 -16.04
N ALA A 210 4.12 -5.87 -17.28
CA ALA A 210 3.25 -6.55 -18.24
C ALA A 210 2.93 -8.01 -17.85
N ARG A 211 3.76 -8.63 -17.02
CA ARG A 211 3.52 -9.99 -16.51
C ARG A 211 2.56 -10.02 -15.33
N HIS A 212 2.25 -8.88 -14.72
CA HIS A 212 1.58 -8.84 -13.43
C HIS A 212 0.38 -7.88 -13.37
N SER A 213 0.33 -6.83 -14.23
CA SER A 213 -0.74 -5.84 -14.22
C SER A 213 -1.72 -6.04 -15.36
N LEU A 214 -3.01 -6.02 -15.04
CA LEU A 214 -4.08 -6.00 -16.05
C LEU A 214 -4.06 -4.71 -16.88
N LEU A 215 -3.50 -3.64 -16.35
CA LEU A 215 -3.43 -2.35 -17.04
C LEU A 215 -2.53 -2.40 -18.30
N ALA A 216 -1.60 -3.35 -18.35
CA ALA A 216 -0.80 -3.64 -19.54
C ALA A 216 -1.56 -4.43 -20.62
N HIS A 217 -2.73 -5.02 -20.28
CA HIS A 217 -3.53 -5.91 -21.15
C HIS A 217 -4.93 -5.32 -21.41
N ARG A 218 -4.98 -4.12 -21.94
CA ARG A 218 -6.23 -3.39 -22.20
C ARG A 218 -7.00 -3.93 -23.42
N PRO A 219 -8.34 -3.73 -23.50
CA PRO A 219 -9.17 -3.04 -22.52
C PRO A 219 -9.32 -3.81 -21.21
N LEU A 220 -9.52 -3.08 -20.08
CA LEU A 220 -9.85 -3.72 -18.81
C LEU A 220 -11.25 -4.34 -18.87
N PRO A 221 -11.48 -5.49 -18.19
CA PRO A 221 -12.83 -6.01 -18.00
C PRO A 221 -13.73 -5.02 -17.27
N ASP A 222 -15.03 -5.01 -17.59
CA ASP A 222 -16.00 -4.05 -17.03
C ASP A 222 -16.22 -4.20 -15.51
N ASN A 223 -15.83 -5.32 -14.92
CA ASN A 223 -15.88 -5.59 -13.49
C ASN A 223 -14.53 -5.41 -12.79
N VAL A 224 -13.55 -4.76 -13.41
CA VAL A 224 -12.22 -4.53 -12.85
C VAL A 224 -11.96 -3.06 -12.60
N ALA A 225 -11.41 -2.77 -11.44
CA ALA A 225 -10.81 -1.48 -11.09
C ALA A 225 -9.34 -1.66 -10.74
N ILE A 226 -8.50 -0.70 -11.14
CA ILE A 226 -7.08 -0.65 -10.78
C ILE A 226 -6.84 0.57 -9.92
N MET A 227 -6.22 0.38 -8.76
CA MET A 227 -5.86 1.48 -7.85
C MET A 227 -4.35 1.66 -7.78
N ARG A 228 -3.89 2.91 -7.84
CA ARG A 228 -2.47 3.29 -7.72
C ARG A 228 -2.28 4.50 -6.81
N THR A 229 -1.04 4.77 -6.43
CA THR A 229 -0.71 5.84 -5.48
C THR A 229 0.56 6.59 -5.88
N PHE A 230 0.63 7.86 -5.53
CA PHE A 230 1.85 8.65 -5.59
C PHE A 230 2.72 8.51 -4.33
N SER A 231 2.26 7.76 -3.33
CA SER A 231 2.94 7.65 -2.03
C SER A 231 4.24 6.86 -2.07
N LYS A 232 4.45 5.97 -3.07
CA LYS A 232 5.56 5.02 -3.10
C LYS A 232 6.64 5.43 -4.11
N SER A 233 6.58 5.00 -5.35
CA SER A 233 7.59 5.29 -6.38
C SER A 233 7.80 6.79 -6.64
N TYR A 234 6.75 7.59 -6.55
CA TYR A 234 6.83 9.04 -6.74
C TYR A 234 7.26 9.83 -5.50
N GLY A 235 7.35 9.20 -4.30
CA GLY A 235 7.84 9.84 -3.07
C GLY A 235 6.91 10.91 -2.48
N LEU A 236 5.59 10.85 -2.74
CA LEU A 236 4.62 11.87 -2.31
C LEU A 236 3.73 11.41 -1.14
N ALA A 237 4.22 10.51 -0.28
CA ALA A 237 3.43 9.94 0.82
C ALA A 237 2.79 10.99 1.73
N GLY A 238 3.51 12.07 2.03
CA GLY A 238 3.05 13.17 2.88
C GLY A 238 1.96 14.06 2.25
N LEU A 239 1.85 14.08 0.92
CA LEU A 239 0.87 14.91 0.21
C LEU A 239 -0.51 14.25 0.08
N ARG A 240 -0.60 12.95 0.41
CA ARG A 240 -1.86 12.21 0.40
C ARG A 240 -2.58 12.25 -0.95
N ILE A 241 -2.01 11.61 -1.97
CA ILE A 241 -2.62 11.55 -3.30
C ILE A 241 -2.53 10.15 -3.89
N GLY A 242 -3.67 9.66 -4.38
CA GLY A 242 -3.82 8.39 -5.06
C GLY A 242 -4.95 8.48 -6.09
N TYR A 243 -5.10 7.46 -6.90
CA TYR A 243 -6.10 7.42 -7.96
C TYR A 243 -6.53 6.00 -8.27
N ALA A 244 -7.66 5.88 -8.96
CA ALA A 244 -8.08 4.61 -9.55
C ALA A 244 -8.55 4.79 -11.00
N ILE A 245 -8.47 3.70 -11.74
CA ILE A 245 -9.06 3.51 -13.05
C ILE A 245 -10.27 2.61 -12.83
N LEU A 246 -11.46 3.15 -13.03
CA LEU A 246 -12.74 2.51 -12.76
C LEU A 246 -13.54 2.30 -14.05
N PRO A 247 -14.51 1.40 -14.06
CA PRO A 247 -15.59 1.43 -15.03
C PRO A 247 -16.27 2.81 -15.04
N GLU A 248 -16.61 3.34 -16.21
CA GLU A 248 -17.06 4.74 -16.36
C GLU A 248 -18.28 5.08 -15.49
N ALA A 249 -19.29 4.22 -15.46
CA ALA A 249 -20.47 4.45 -14.64
C ALA A 249 -20.13 4.56 -13.14
N LEU A 250 -19.15 3.79 -12.68
CA LEU A 250 -18.69 3.84 -11.30
C LEU A 250 -17.85 5.09 -11.03
N ALA A 251 -17.00 5.49 -11.98
CA ALA A 251 -16.23 6.73 -11.88
C ALA A 251 -17.17 7.95 -11.86
N GLU A 252 -18.21 7.97 -12.67
CA GLU A 252 -19.23 9.02 -12.63
C GLU A 252 -19.94 9.08 -11.26
N ALA A 253 -20.33 7.94 -10.71
CA ALA A 253 -20.94 7.87 -9.38
C ALA A 253 -19.95 8.35 -8.29
N PHE A 254 -18.67 8.01 -8.40
CA PHE A 254 -17.61 8.48 -7.49
C PHE A 254 -17.53 10.02 -7.48
N TRP A 255 -17.54 10.65 -8.66
CA TRP A 255 -17.49 12.11 -8.77
C TRP A 255 -18.71 12.81 -8.18
N ARG A 256 -19.89 12.17 -8.17
CA ARG A 256 -21.09 12.69 -7.49
C ARG A 256 -21.04 12.57 -5.97
N ALA A 257 -20.42 11.49 -5.45
CA ALA A 257 -20.48 11.13 -4.04
C ALA A 257 -19.29 11.67 -3.20
N ARG A 258 -18.13 11.98 -3.85
CA ARG A 258 -16.93 12.43 -3.13
C ARG A 258 -17.13 13.82 -2.50
N LEU A 259 -16.36 14.04 -1.40
CA LEU A 259 -16.29 15.37 -0.81
C LEU A 259 -15.64 16.37 -1.78
N PRO A 260 -16.18 17.61 -1.88
CA PRO A 260 -15.55 18.63 -2.69
C PRO A 260 -14.13 18.94 -2.14
N PHE A 261 -13.18 19.19 -3.05
CA PHE A 261 -11.83 19.65 -2.72
C PHE A 261 -11.02 18.70 -1.82
N SER A 262 -11.28 17.39 -1.81
CA SER A 262 -10.59 16.42 -0.96
C SER A 262 -9.07 16.32 -1.25
N VAL A 263 -8.65 16.49 -2.51
CA VAL A 263 -7.24 16.55 -2.90
C VAL A 263 -6.76 18.01 -2.87
N ASN A 264 -5.76 18.29 -2.05
CA ASN A 264 -5.23 19.64 -1.87
C ASN A 264 -4.43 20.13 -3.09
N ILE A 265 -4.28 21.45 -3.19
CA ILE A 265 -3.65 22.11 -4.36
C ILE A 265 -2.18 21.68 -4.55
N LEU A 266 -1.42 21.56 -3.46
CA LEU A 266 -0.01 21.15 -3.55
C LEU A 266 0.13 19.70 -3.99
N ALA A 267 -0.80 18.82 -3.57
CA ALA A 267 -0.82 17.43 -4.00
C ALA A 267 -1.07 17.28 -5.50
N GLU A 268 -2.03 18.05 -6.06
CA GLU A 268 -2.30 18.04 -7.50
C GLU A 268 -1.09 18.53 -8.30
N GLU A 269 -0.53 19.67 -7.94
CA GLU A 269 0.62 20.24 -8.65
C GLU A 269 1.87 19.35 -8.53
N ALA A 270 2.12 18.78 -7.34
CA ALA A 270 3.23 17.86 -7.13
C ALA A 270 3.06 16.55 -7.92
N ALA A 271 1.84 16.00 -8.00
CA ALA A 271 1.56 14.80 -8.78
C ALA A 271 1.78 15.04 -10.28
N LEU A 272 1.35 16.20 -10.81
CA LEU A 272 1.61 16.59 -12.20
C LEU A 272 3.10 16.70 -12.49
N ALA A 273 3.87 17.34 -11.59
CA ALA A 273 5.31 17.47 -11.73
C ALA A 273 6.02 16.11 -11.66
N ALA A 274 5.60 15.25 -10.72
CA ALA A 274 6.16 13.90 -10.55
C ALA A 274 5.90 13.00 -11.75
N LEU A 275 4.70 13.05 -12.36
CA LEU A 275 4.39 12.34 -13.62
C LEU A 275 5.26 12.82 -14.79
N GLY A 276 5.65 14.10 -14.80
CA GLY A 276 6.52 14.69 -15.81
C GLY A 276 7.99 14.31 -15.60
N ASP A 277 8.44 14.05 -14.37
CA ASP A 277 9.83 13.71 -14.06
C ASP A 277 10.10 12.20 -14.18
N LYS A 278 10.03 11.72 -15.39
CA LYS A 278 10.28 10.31 -15.72
C LYS A 278 11.67 9.84 -15.28
N HIS A 279 12.67 10.74 -15.34
CA HIS A 279 14.04 10.40 -14.96
C HIS A 279 14.15 10.03 -13.48
N PHE A 280 13.58 10.84 -12.59
CA PHE A 280 13.59 10.56 -11.16
C PHE A 280 12.77 9.31 -10.82
N HIS A 281 11.60 9.13 -11.45
CA HIS A 281 10.79 7.94 -11.27
C HIS A 281 11.55 6.67 -11.68
N THR A 282 12.16 6.66 -12.88
CA THR A 282 12.97 5.53 -13.35
C THR A 282 14.13 5.26 -12.39
N ALA A 283 14.88 6.29 -11.98
CA ALA A 283 15.98 6.14 -11.03
C ALA A 283 15.52 5.53 -9.69
N THR A 284 14.33 5.91 -9.20
CA THR A 284 13.73 5.32 -7.99
C THR A 284 13.44 3.84 -8.16
N VAL A 285 12.76 3.48 -9.25
CA VAL A 285 12.38 2.09 -9.53
C VAL A 285 13.62 1.21 -9.70
N GLU A 286 14.59 1.66 -10.48
CA GLU A 286 15.86 0.96 -10.70
C GLU A 286 16.63 0.80 -9.40
N HIS A 287 16.71 1.85 -8.57
CA HIS A 287 17.36 1.77 -7.27
C HIS A 287 16.77 0.66 -6.40
N VAL A 288 15.44 0.58 -6.31
CA VAL A 288 14.76 -0.46 -5.52
C VAL A 288 15.04 -1.85 -6.11
N ARG A 289 14.88 -2.03 -7.42
CA ARG A 289 15.13 -3.32 -8.09
C ARG A 289 16.56 -3.81 -7.91
N GLN A 290 17.55 -2.91 -8.07
CA GLN A 290 18.97 -3.25 -7.94
C GLN A 290 19.36 -3.59 -6.49
N ASN A 291 18.70 -3.05 -5.48
CA ASN A 291 19.04 -3.28 -4.07
C ASN A 291 18.17 -4.36 -3.40
N ARG A 292 17.08 -4.80 -4.01
CA ARG A 292 16.15 -5.79 -3.45
C ARG A 292 16.81 -7.15 -3.25
N GLU A 293 17.37 -7.73 -4.31
CA GLU A 293 18.00 -9.04 -4.23
C GLU A 293 19.31 -9.04 -3.40
N PRO A 294 20.22 -8.06 -3.52
CA PRO A 294 21.37 -7.96 -2.63
C PRO A 294 21.01 -7.88 -1.15
N LEU A 295 19.96 -7.12 -0.77
CA LEU A 295 19.50 -7.00 0.60
C LEU A 295 18.92 -8.33 1.11
N LYS A 296 18.13 -9.02 0.29
CA LYS A 296 17.60 -10.36 0.57
C LYS A 296 18.75 -11.36 0.84
N LEU A 297 19.70 -11.47 -0.07
CA LEU A 297 20.84 -12.37 0.06
C LEU A 297 21.70 -12.06 1.31
N ALA A 298 21.85 -10.79 1.66
CA ALA A 298 22.58 -10.39 2.87
C ALA A 298 21.85 -10.87 4.14
N LEU A 299 20.52 -10.75 4.20
CA LEU A 299 19.71 -11.27 5.31
C LEU A 299 19.76 -12.80 5.40
N GLU A 300 19.65 -13.50 4.27
CA GLU A 300 19.73 -14.98 4.21
C GLU A 300 21.08 -15.51 4.71
N LYS A 301 22.19 -14.84 4.36
CA LYS A 301 23.54 -15.17 4.89
C LYS A 301 23.64 -15.03 6.41
N LEU A 302 22.81 -14.19 7.01
CA LEU A 302 22.73 -14.03 8.46
C LEU A 302 21.78 -15.02 9.15
N GLY A 303 21.18 -15.94 8.38
CA GLY A 303 20.26 -16.96 8.88
C GLY A 303 18.81 -16.54 8.95
N CYS A 304 18.44 -15.40 8.35
CA CYS A 304 17.05 -15.01 8.18
C CYS A 304 16.37 -15.85 7.09
N ARG A 305 15.09 -16.14 7.27
CA ARG A 305 14.24 -16.60 6.16
C ARG A 305 13.60 -15.40 5.51
N VAL A 306 13.82 -15.20 4.21
CA VAL A 306 13.31 -14.04 3.47
C VAL A 306 12.44 -14.52 2.31
N TRP A 307 11.28 -13.88 2.11
CA TRP A 307 10.40 -14.20 0.99
C TRP A 307 10.75 -13.35 -0.24
N PRO A 308 10.62 -13.92 -1.46
CA PRO A 308 10.73 -13.15 -2.70
C PRO A 308 9.73 -12.01 -2.73
N SER A 309 10.15 -10.86 -3.25
CA SER A 309 9.29 -9.67 -3.30
C SER A 309 9.38 -8.98 -4.66
N GLN A 310 8.26 -8.46 -5.14
CA GLN A 310 8.14 -7.56 -6.29
C GLN A 310 7.84 -6.11 -5.86
N ALA A 311 7.83 -5.84 -4.52
CA ALA A 311 7.60 -4.53 -3.93
C ALA A 311 8.92 -3.81 -3.54
N ASN A 312 8.80 -2.65 -2.89
CA ASN A 312 9.94 -1.91 -2.33
C ASN A 312 10.28 -2.30 -0.89
N PHE A 313 9.97 -3.51 -0.48
CA PHE A 313 10.24 -4.05 0.86
C PHE A 313 10.48 -5.56 0.81
N LEU A 314 11.02 -6.09 1.89
CA LEU A 314 11.19 -7.53 2.12
C LEU A 314 10.47 -7.96 3.39
N LEU A 315 9.75 -9.08 3.30
CA LEU A 315 9.22 -9.83 4.44
C LEU A 315 10.27 -10.84 4.89
N PHE A 316 10.52 -10.92 6.21
CA PHE A 316 11.50 -11.89 6.72
C PHE A 316 11.19 -12.36 8.15
N LEU A 317 11.70 -13.54 8.50
CA LEU A 317 11.87 -14.00 9.87
C LEU A 317 13.30 -13.71 10.32
N PRO A 318 13.52 -13.26 11.58
CA PRO A 318 14.87 -13.09 12.12
C PRO A 318 15.63 -14.41 12.19
N PRO A 319 16.97 -14.40 12.44
CA PRO A 319 17.75 -15.60 12.57
C PRO A 319 17.23 -16.51 13.69
N ALA A 320 17.45 -17.82 13.57
CA ALA A 320 17.11 -18.78 14.61
C ALA A 320 17.68 -18.36 15.98
N GLY A 321 16.88 -18.51 17.03
CA GLY A 321 17.24 -18.08 18.39
C GLY A 321 16.98 -16.60 18.69
N THR A 322 16.39 -15.86 17.75
CA THR A 322 15.96 -14.45 17.97
C THR A 322 14.49 -14.32 17.61
N ASP A 323 13.65 -13.81 18.51
CA ASP A 323 12.28 -13.50 18.14
C ASP A 323 12.16 -12.11 17.46
N ALA A 324 11.01 -11.88 16.80
CA ALA A 324 10.78 -10.63 16.08
C ALA A 324 10.73 -9.40 17.00
N GLY A 325 10.31 -9.56 18.27
CA GLY A 325 10.30 -8.50 19.26
C GLY A 325 11.71 -8.11 19.71
N GLU A 326 12.55 -9.11 19.98
CA GLU A 326 13.98 -8.89 20.32
C GLU A 326 14.73 -8.25 19.16
N CYS A 327 14.48 -8.71 17.93
CA CYS A 327 15.08 -8.13 16.73
C CYS A 327 14.69 -6.67 16.54
N ASP A 328 13.40 -6.36 16.61
CA ASP A 328 12.87 -4.99 16.49
C ASP A 328 13.44 -4.08 17.57
N GLN A 329 13.39 -4.52 18.83
CA GLN A 329 13.92 -3.74 19.96
C GLN A 329 15.42 -3.44 19.80
N PHE A 330 16.20 -4.43 19.38
CA PHE A 330 17.62 -4.23 19.12
C PHE A 330 17.88 -3.22 18.01
N LEU A 331 17.12 -3.29 16.90
CA LEU A 331 17.24 -2.34 15.78
C LEU A 331 16.86 -0.93 16.21
N LEU A 332 15.80 -0.77 17.02
CA LEU A 332 15.41 0.54 17.58
C LEU A 332 16.52 1.15 18.43
N GLU A 333 17.22 0.36 19.24
CA GLU A 333 18.40 0.78 20.02
C GLU A 333 19.58 1.22 19.15
N GLN A 334 19.69 0.66 17.93
CA GLN A 334 20.65 1.08 16.91
C GLN A 334 20.14 2.26 16.04
N GLY A 335 18.97 2.81 16.33
CA GLY A 335 18.37 3.91 15.57
C GLY A 335 17.77 3.48 14.24
N ILE A 336 17.37 2.22 14.09
CA ILE A 336 16.77 1.69 12.87
C ILE A 336 15.33 1.25 13.14
N ILE A 337 14.37 1.88 12.44
CA ILE A 337 12.94 1.58 12.57
C ILE A 337 12.52 0.69 11.41
N ILE A 338 12.08 -0.53 11.70
CA ILE A 338 11.44 -1.44 10.75
C ILE A 338 10.00 -1.73 11.16
N ARG A 339 9.28 -2.53 10.41
CA ARG A 339 7.85 -2.80 10.69
C ARG A 339 7.66 -4.18 11.34
N ARG A 340 7.17 -4.20 12.59
CA ARG A 340 6.56 -5.38 13.19
C ARG A 340 5.18 -5.63 12.58
N LEU A 341 4.84 -6.90 12.40
CA LEU A 341 3.61 -7.30 11.70
C LEU A 341 2.53 -7.89 12.62
N ASN A 342 2.51 -7.52 13.90
CA ASN A 342 1.49 -7.96 14.84
C ASN A 342 0.07 -7.60 14.37
N SER A 343 -0.09 -6.40 13.79
CA SER A 343 -1.37 -5.95 13.22
C SER A 343 -1.81 -6.73 11.97
N TYR A 344 -0.89 -7.46 11.35
CA TYR A 344 -1.14 -8.38 10.23
C TYR A 344 -1.35 -9.83 10.70
N LYS A 345 -1.42 -10.08 12.04
CA LYS A 345 -1.47 -11.43 12.63
C LYS A 345 -0.22 -12.28 12.32
N LEU A 346 0.90 -11.63 12.06
CA LEU A 346 2.21 -12.24 11.78
C LEU A 346 3.23 -11.83 12.88
N PRO A 347 3.06 -12.30 14.14
CA PRO A 347 3.86 -11.82 15.28
C PRO A 347 5.34 -12.17 15.19
N HIS A 348 5.70 -13.18 14.39
CA HIS A 348 7.09 -13.65 14.20
C HIS A 348 7.78 -13.00 13.00
N HIS A 349 7.05 -12.27 12.15
CA HIS A 349 7.58 -11.70 10.93
C HIS A 349 7.88 -10.21 11.10
N LEU A 350 8.85 -9.77 10.32
CA LEU A 350 9.28 -8.39 10.20
C LEU A 350 9.25 -7.98 8.73
N ARG A 351 9.01 -6.70 8.47
CA ARG A 351 9.09 -6.13 7.13
C ARG A 351 10.04 -4.95 7.13
N VAL A 352 11.00 -4.96 6.21
CA VAL A 352 11.96 -3.88 6.01
C VAL A 352 11.78 -3.25 4.64
N THR A 353 11.68 -1.93 4.58
CA THR A 353 11.69 -1.16 3.32
C THR A 353 13.11 -1.18 2.75
N ILE A 354 13.24 -1.28 1.43
CA ILE A 354 14.52 -1.14 0.75
C ILE A 354 14.93 0.34 0.84
N GLY A 355 15.98 0.62 1.60
CA GLY A 355 16.51 1.94 1.83
C GLY A 355 17.48 2.40 0.72
N ASN A 356 18.04 3.59 0.88
CA ASN A 356 19.21 3.99 0.10
C ASN A 356 20.45 3.16 0.49
N LYS A 357 21.56 3.38 -0.20
CA LYS A 357 22.79 2.59 0.00
C LYS A 357 23.28 2.62 1.45
N ASP A 358 23.27 3.78 2.09
CA ASP A 358 23.77 3.96 3.44
C ASP A 358 22.80 3.37 4.47
N GLU A 359 21.49 3.52 4.27
CA GLU A 359 20.44 2.93 5.11
C GLU A 359 20.50 1.40 5.08
N ASN A 360 20.60 0.80 3.88
CA ASN A 360 20.75 -0.64 3.72
C ASN A 360 22.04 -1.17 4.40
N ALA A 361 23.17 -0.45 4.25
CA ALA A 361 24.43 -0.81 4.88
C ALA A 361 24.34 -0.74 6.41
N ALA A 362 23.72 0.31 6.96
CA ALA A 362 23.51 0.46 8.41
C ALA A 362 22.61 -0.65 8.96
N PHE A 363 21.50 -0.96 8.26
CA PHE A 363 20.61 -2.05 8.65
C PHE A 363 21.32 -3.41 8.66
N ILE A 364 22.05 -3.75 7.61
CA ILE A 364 22.79 -5.02 7.56
C ILE A 364 23.89 -5.07 8.63
N LYS A 365 24.60 -3.97 8.90
CA LYS A 365 25.58 -3.90 10.00
C LYS A 365 24.94 -4.21 11.36
N ALA A 366 23.76 -3.66 11.63
CA ALA A 366 23.01 -3.94 12.86
C ALA A 366 22.55 -5.41 12.91
N MET A 367 22.08 -5.98 11.81
CA MET A 367 21.69 -7.40 11.72
C MET A 367 22.90 -8.35 11.93
N VAL A 368 24.09 -8.00 11.46
CA VAL A 368 25.34 -8.76 11.74
C VAL A 368 25.62 -8.81 13.25
N LEU A 369 25.52 -7.67 13.94
CA LEU A 369 25.70 -7.61 15.39
C LEU A 369 24.67 -8.45 16.15
N LEU A 370 23.40 -8.40 15.71
CA LEU A 370 22.33 -9.22 16.28
C LEU A 370 22.59 -10.72 16.10
N SER A 371 22.95 -11.14 14.89
CA SER A 371 23.27 -12.55 14.59
C SER A 371 24.46 -13.07 15.41
N ALA A 372 25.48 -12.25 15.63
CA ALA A 372 26.61 -12.61 16.48
C ALA A 372 26.20 -12.79 17.95
N LYS A 373 25.31 -11.92 18.48
CA LYS A 373 24.75 -12.05 19.83
C LYS A 373 23.93 -13.31 20.00
N ALA A 374 23.11 -13.67 19.00
CA ALA A 374 22.30 -14.90 19.02
C ALA A 374 23.17 -16.16 19.09
N LYS A 375 24.24 -16.22 18.28
CA LYS A 375 25.20 -17.33 18.30
C LYS A 375 26.00 -17.48 19.61
N ALA A 376 26.20 -16.38 20.33
CA ALA A 376 26.89 -16.41 21.63
C ALA A 376 25.96 -16.88 22.79
N LYS A 377 24.65 -16.88 22.60
CA LYS A 377 23.67 -17.37 23.57
C LYS A 377 23.29 -18.85 23.37
N SER A 378 23.55 -19.43 22.20
CA SER A 378 23.35 -20.85 21.85
C SER A 378 24.56 -21.69 22.13
#